data_daf6065278403fc69da41a27e34103cd
#
_entry.id   daf6065278403fc69da41a27e34103cd
#
_cell.length_a   1.000
_cell.length_b   1.000
_cell.length_c   1.000
_cell.angle_alpha   90.00
_cell.angle_beta   90.00
_cell.angle_gamma   90.00
#
_symmetry.space_group_name_H-M   'P 1'
#
loop_
_entity.id
_entity.type
_entity.pdbx_description
1 polymer ?
#
loop_
_entity_poly.entity_id
_entity_poly.type
_entity_poly.pdbx_seq_one_letter_code
_entity_poly.pdbx_strand_id
1 'polypeptide(L)'
;MKKRIKNPDLARLFENTFPSTLDTTVKYFDADENLAFIVTGDITAQWLRDTGNQFAHLYKLLPQDENLKDLVKAIINTEARYISEYPYCGAFQPPPESGLSPSVNDYAELVVVNP
;
A
#
# COMPACT_ATOMS: atom_id res chain seq x y z
N MET A 1 -0.81 13.97 -17.77
CA MET A 1 -0.65 15.11 -16.85
C MET A 1 0.69 15.82 -16.97
N LYS A 2 1.80 15.10 -17.12
CA LYS A 2 3.13 15.71 -17.31
C LYS A 2 3.17 16.80 -18.40
N LYS A 3 2.54 16.56 -19.55
CA LYS A 3 2.48 17.52 -20.67
C LYS A 3 1.72 18.80 -20.37
N ARG A 4 0.94 18.83 -19.27
CA ARG A 4 0.16 20.00 -18.84
C ARG A 4 0.95 20.92 -17.91
N ILE A 5 2.11 20.45 -17.42
CA ILE A 5 2.98 21.21 -16.53
C ILE A 5 3.97 21.99 -17.38
N LYS A 6 3.91 23.32 -17.30
CA LYS A 6 4.71 24.22 -18.14
C LYS A 6 6.18 24.29 -17.74
N ASN A 7 6.48 24.16 -16.44
CA ASN A 7 7.85 24.17 -15.94
C ASN A 7 8.48 22.79 -16.12
N PRO A 8 9.62 22.67 -16.85
CA PRO A 8 10.25 21.35 -17.11
C PRO A 8 10.73 20.63 -15.85
N ASP A 9 11.25 21.36 -14.86
CA ASP A 9 11.73 20.77 -13.61
C ASP A 9 10.58 20.23 -12.77
N LEU A 10 9.47 20.95 -12.69
CA LEU A 10 8.25 20.50 -12.04
C LEU A 10 7.62 19.30 -12.77
N ALA A 11 7.64 19.30 -14.10
CA ALA A 11 7.16 18.16 -14.89
C ALA A 11 7.97 16.89 -14.60
N ARG A 12 9.29 17.02 -14.53
CA ARG A 12 10.20 15.92 -14.18
C ARG A 12 9.98 15.43 -12.76
N LEU A 13 9.86 16.35 -11.82
CA LEU A 13 9.56 16.02 -10.42
C LEU A 13 8.23 15.27 -10.31
N PHE A 14 7.19 15.73 -11.00
CA PHE A 14 5.89 15.07 -11.04
C PHE A 14 6.02 13.63 -11.59
N GLU A 15 6.72 13.46 -12.73
CA GLU A 15 6.92 12.16 -13.36
C GLU A 15 7.64 11.17 -12.42
N ASN A 16 8.60 11.66 -11.63
CA ASN A 16 9.38 10.82 -10.73
C ASN A 16 8.65 10.50 -9.41
N THR A 17 7.80 11.39 -8.93
CA THR A 17 7.22 11.29 -7.58
C THR A 17 5.77 10.81 -7.57
N PHE A 18 4.96 11.17 -8.55
CA PHE A 18 3.54 10.84 -8.57
C PHE A 18 3.27 9.32 -8.54
N PRO A 19 3.96 8.49 -9.36
CA PRO A 19 3.76 7.05 -9.34
C PRO A 19 4.55 6.32 -8.24
N SER A 20 5.33 7.02 -7.41
CA SER A 20 6.27 6.38 -6.49
C SER A 20 5.59 5.44 -5.50
N THR A 21 4.39 5.77 -5.02
CA THR A 21 3.61 4.90 -4.13
C THR A 21 3.32 3.56 -4.80
N LEU A 22 2.89 3.56 -6.05
CA LEU A 22 2.61 2.33 -6.80
C LEU A 22 3.89 1.54 -7.09
N ASP A 23 4.98 2.23 -7.45
CA ASP A 23 6.23 1.59 -7.88
C ASP A 23 7.03 1.00 -6.72
N THR A 24 6.95 1.60 -5.53
CA THR A 24 7.86 1.29 -4.42
C THR A 24 7.19 0.61 -3.23
N THR A 25 5.92 0.86 -2.97
CA THR A 25 5.24 0.40 -1.74
C THR A 25 4.42 -0.86 -1.91
N VAL A 26 3.93 -1.15 -3.12
CA VAL A 26 3.17 -2.37 -3.39
C VAL A 26 4.13 -3.54 -3.51
N LYS A 27 4.18 -4.38 -2.49
CA LYS A 27 5.08 -5.54 -2.43
C LYS A 27 4.42 -6.84 -2.83
N TYR A 28 3.12 -6.90 -2.76
CA TYR A 28 2.33 -8.04 -3.17
C TYR A 28 0.96 -7.58 -3.68
N PHE A 29 0.52 -8.15 -4.78
CA PHE A 29 -0.82 -7.92 -5.33
C PHE A 29 -1.28 -9.17 -6.07
N ASP A 30 -2.43 -9.69 -5.68
CA ASP A 30 -3.11 -10.79 -6.34
C ASP A 30 -4.58 -10.41 -6.57
N ALA A 31 -4.93 -10.19 -7.83
CA ALA A 31 -6.28 -9.78 -8.21
C ALA A 31 -7.31 -10.90 -8.02
N ASP A 32 -6.90 -12.17 -8.21
CA ASP A 32 -7.79 -13.33 -8.07
C ASP A 32 -8.16 -13.57 -6.61
N GLU A 33 -7.20 -13.50 -5.71
CA GLU A 33 -7.42 -13.61 -4.27
C GLU A 33 -7.91 -12.30 -3.63
N ASN A 34 -7.90 -11.21 -4.39
CA ASN A 34 -8.25 -9.87 -3.92
C ASN A 34 -7.45 -9.44 -2.68
N LEU A 35 -6.15 -9.69 -2.72
CA LEU A 35 -5.20 -9.37 -1.67
C LEU A 35 -4.08 -8.46 -2.19
N ALA A 36 -3.65 -7.52 -1.35
CA ALA A 36 -2.49 -6.68 -1.62
C ALA A 36 -1.76 -6.37 -0.32
N PHE A 37 -0.44 -6.22 -0.39
CA PHE A 37 0.37 -5.84 0.75
C PHE A 37 1.19 -4.59 0.44
N ILE A 38 1.01 -3.57 1.26
CA ILE A 38 1.62 -2.25 1.09
C ILE A 38 2.63 -2.02 2.23
N VAL A 39 3.88 -1.81 1.87
CA VAL A 39 4.91 -1.39 2.84
C VAL A 39 4.86 0.13 2.95
N THR A 40 4.44 0.62 4.11
CA THR A 40 4.17 2.04 4.34
C THR A 40 5.36 2.82 4.89
N GLY A 41 6.43 2.13 5.29
CA GLY A 41 7.61 2.74 5.86
C GLY A 41 8.89 1.96 5.56
N ASP A 42 9.83 1.99 6.48
CA ASP A 42 11.15 1.38 6.36
C ASP A 42 11.21 -0.11 6.76
N ILE A 43 10.18 -0.60 7.42
CA ILE A 43 10.05 -2.01 7.78
C ILE A 43 8.98 -2.69 6.93
N THR A 44 9.09 -4.01 6.76
CA THR A 44 8.11 -4.81 6.01
C THR A 44 6.85 -5.02 6.84
N ALA A 45 6.06 -3.96 6.95
CA ALA A 45 4.79 -3.93 7.68
C ALA A 45 3.81 -3.00 7.00
N GLN A 46 2.53 -3.28 7.15
CA GLN A 46 1.44 -2.45 6.64
C GLN A 46 0.70 -1.77 7.79
N TRP A 47 0.58 -0.45 7.71
CA TRP A 47 -0.21 0.39 8.61
C TRP A 47 -1.50 0.80 7.92
N LEU A 48 -2.63 0.68 8.59
CA LEU A 48 -3.95 0.96 8.00
C LEU A 48 -4.09 2.43 7.60
N ARG A 49 -3.83 3.34 8.52
CA ARG A 49 -3.93 4.78 8.29
C ARG A 49 -2.99 5.24 7.18
N ASP A 50 -1.75 4.80 7.25
CA ASP A 50 -0.71 5.25 6.33
C ASP A 50 -0.98 4.74 4.92
N THR A 51 -1.45 3.51 4.77
CA THR A 51 -1.89 2.95 3.49
C THR A 51 -3.00 3.80 2.87
N GLY A 52 -4.04 4.10 3.64
CA GLY A 52 -5.15 4.93 3.17
C GLY A 52 -4.69 6.30 2.69
N ASN A 53 -3.83 6.96 3.45
CA ASN A 53 -3.29 8.28 3.10
C ASN A 53 -2.39 8.23 1.86
N GLN A 54 -1.57 7.20 1.71
CA GLN A 54 -0.67 7.06 0.57
C GLN A 54 -1.42 6.83 -0.75
N PHE A 55 -2.58 6.20 -0.71
CA PHE A 55 -3.39 5.94 -1.91
C PHE A 55 -4.48 6.98 -2.17
N ALA A 56 -4.72 7.91 -1.23
CA ALA A 56 -5.80 8.89 -1.34
C ALA A 56 -5.70 9.78 -2.59
N HIS A 57 -4.51 10.16 -3.00
CA HIS A 57 -4.30 11.02 -4.18
C HIS A 57 -4.66 10.33 -5.50
N LEU A 58 -4.71 8.99 -5.52
CA LEU A 58 -5.05 8.21 -6.71
C LEU A 58 -6.56 8.00 -6.88
N TYR A 59 -7.36 8.37 -5.88
CA TYR A 59 -8.80 8.14 -5.87
C TYR A 59 -9.51 8.67 -7.14
N LYS A 60 -9.12 9.84 -7.60
CA LYS A 60 -9.73 10.48 -8.79
C LYS A 60 -9.40 9.75 -10.09
N LEU A 61 -8.41 8.89 -10.09
CA LEU A 61 -7.99 8.12 -11.27
C LEU A 61 -8.70 6.77 -11.37
N LEU A 62 -9.34 6.29 -10.30
CA LEU A 62 -9.97 4.97 -10.26
C LEU A 62 -10.98 4.72 -11.40
N PRO A 63 -11.84 5.69 -11.79
CA PRO A 63 -12.78 5.46 -12.88
C PRO A 63 -12.12 5.27 -14.25
N GLN A 64 -10.85 5.65 -14.38
CA GLN A 64 -10.11 5.67 -15.65
C GLN A 64 -9.17 4.48 -15.82
N ASP A 65 -8.93 3.70 -14.75
CA ASP A 65 -7.97 2.60 -14.76
C ASP A 65 -8.52 1.41 -13.94
N GLU A 66 -8.91 0.36 -14.64
CA GLU A 66 -9.46 -0.85 -14.00
C GLU A 66 -8.41 -1.60 -13.18
N ASN A 67 -7.13 -1.60 -13.62
CA ASN A 67 -6.06 -2.25 -12.86
C ASN A 67 -5.81 -1.53 -11.53
N LEU A 68 -5.83 -0.21 -11.53
CA LEU A 68 -5.72 0.59 -10.31
C LEU A 68 -6.92 0.34 -9.38
N LYS A 69 -8.10 0.24 -9.95
CA LYS A 69 -9.33 -0.06 -9.21
C LYS A 69 -9.25 -1.44 -8.54
N ASP A 70 -8.76 -2.45 -9.26
CA ASP A 70 -8.59 -3.79 -8.71
C ASP A 70 -7.54 -3.81 -7.58
N LEU A 71 -6.46 -3.07 -7.73
CA LEU A 71 -5.45 -2.91 -6.68
C LEU A 71 -6.06 -2.28 -5.43
N VAL A 72 -6.80 -1.18 -5.57
CA VAL A 72 -7.43 -0.49 -4.43
C VAL A 72 -8.47 -1.38 -3.75
N LYS A 73 -9.26 -2.13 -4.50
CA LYS A 73 -10.17 -3.13 -3.91
C LYS A 73 -9.42 -4.18 -3.10
N ALA A 74 -8.30 -4.68 -3.64
CA ALA A 74 -7.47 -5.65 -2.93
C ALA A 74 -6.89 -5.08 -1.64
N ILE A 75 -6.44 -3.83 -1.65
CA ILE A 75 -5.95 -3.13 -0.46
C ILE A 75 -7.05 -3.04 0.59
N ILE A 76 -8.24 -2.58 0.22
CA ILE A 76 -9.39 -2.47 1.13
C ILE A 76 -9.77 -3.83 1.71
N ASN A 77 -9.81 -4.85 0.90
CA ASN A 77 -10.13 -6.21 1.34
C ASN A 77 -9.09 -6.73 2.35
N THR A 78 -7.82 -6.52 2.07
CA THR A 78 -6.73 -6.93 2.96
C THR A 78 -6.80 -6.20 4.30
N GLU A 79 -7.05 -4.89 4.30
CA GLU A 79 -7.21 -4.12 5.53
C GLU A 79 -8.45 -4.55 6.32
N ALA A 80 -9.55 -4.83 5.65
CA ALA A 80 -10.76 -5.35 6.29
C ALA A 80 -10.50 -6.71 6.96
N ARG A 81 -9.75 -7.58 6.30
CA ARG A 81 -9.32 -8.87 6.88
C ARG A 81 -8.49 -8.65 8.15
N TYR A 82 -7.51 -7.76 8.11
CA TYR A 82 -6.68 -7.45 9.28
C TYR A 82 -7.52 -6.90 10.44
N ILE A 83 -8.42 -5.97 10.19
CA ILE A 83 -9.29 -5.40 11.21
C ILE A 83 -10.19 -6.48 11.82
N SER A 84 -10.71 -7.39 11.01
CA SER A 84 -11.58 -8.47 11.48
C SER A 84 -10.84 -9.48 12.35
N GLU A 85 -9.60 -9.82 11.97
CA GLU A 85 -8.78 -10.81 12.68
C GLU A 85 -8.08 -10.22 13.90
N TYR A 86 -7.60 -8.95 13.79
CA TYR A 86 -6.76 -8.31 14.79
C TYR A 86 -7.17 -6.84 15.04
N PRO A 87 -8.34 -6.60 15.63
CA PRO A 87 -8.93 -5.24 15.70
C PRO A 87 -8.15 -4.23 16.54
N TYR A 88 -7.26 -4.70 17.42
CA TYR A 88 -6.50 -3.83 18.33
C TYR A 88 -5.05 -3.61 17.89
N CYS A 89 -4.70 -4.00 16.69
CA CYS A 89 -3.34 -3.95 16.19
C CYS A 89 -3.09 -2.72 15.32
N GLY A 90 -1.89 -2.12 15.42
CA GLY A 90 -1.53 -0.91 14.70
C GLY A 90 -0.86 -1.17 13.36
N ALA A 91 -0.12 -2.27 13.24
CA ALA A 91 0.59 -2.67 12.03
C ALA A 91 0.53 -4.18 11.84
N PHE A 92 0.68 -4.63 10.59
CA PHE A 92 0.41 -6.01 10.21
C PHE A 92 1.54 -6.59 9.39
N GLN A 93 1.81 -7.88 9.61
CA GLN A 93 2.73 -8.68 8.81
C GLN A 93 2.16 -8.98 7.42
N PRO A 94 3.03 -9.30 6.43
CA PRO A 94 2.57 -9.79 5.15
C PRO A 94 1.66 -11.01 5.31
N PRO A 95 0.60 -11.11 4.50
CA PRO A 95 -0.24 -12.30 4.53
C PRO A 95 0.57 -13.52 4.09
N PRO A 96 0.29 -14.72 4.64
CA PRO A 96 1.03 -15.94 4.29
C PRO A 96 1.05 -16.21 2.78
N GLU A 97 0.00 -15.87 2.08
CA GLU A 97 -0.17 -16.05 0.64
C GLU A 97 0.85 -15.25 -0.18
N SER A 98 1.40 -14.17 0.40
CA SER A 98 2.37 -13.30 -0.29
C SER A 98 3.75 -13.93 -0.47
N GLY A 99 4.11 -14.91 0.36
CA GLY A 99 5.47 -15.46 0.39
C GLY A 99 6.54 -14.48 0.90
N LEU A 100 6.16 -13.29 1.34
CA LEU A 100 7.09 -12.31 1.91
C LEU A 100 7.51 -12.69 3.32
N SER A 101 8.77 -12.42 3.66
CA SER A 101 9.27 -12.68 5.00
C SER A 101 8.69 -11.68 6.00
N PRO A 102 8.27 -12.15 7.19
CA PRO A 102 7.86 -11.26 8.26
C PRO A 102 8.98 -10.29 8.66
N SER A 103 8.60 -9.11 9.07
CA SER A 103 9.54 -8.15 9.64
C SER A 103 10.05 -8.66 10.99
N VAL A 104 11.37 -8.68 11.18
CA VAL A 104 11.98 -8.91 12.48
C VAL A 104 12.09 -7.55 13.16
N ASN A 105 11.41 -7.38 14.27
CA ASN A 105 11.49 -6.15 15.06
C ASN A 105 12.09 -6.49 16.42
N ASP A 106 13.25 -5.92 16.71
CA ASP A 106 13.92 -6.06 18.03
C ASP A 106 13.13 -5.36 19.15
N TYR A 107 12.14 -4.54 18.80
CA TYR A 107 11.20 -3.89 19.72
C TYR A 107 9.88 -4.67 19.77
N ALA A 108 9.95 -5.94 20.11
CA ALA A 108 8.85 -6.91 20.00
C ALA A 108 7.53 -6.53 20.70
N GLU A 109 7.53 -5.51 21.54
CA GLU A 109 6.35 -5.15 22.33
C GLU A 109 5.42 -4.13 21.63
N LEU A 110 5.83 -3.51 20.54
CA LEU A 110 5.16 -2.28 20.13
C LEU A 110 4.51 -2.24 18.76
N VAL A 111 4.85 -3.07 17.78
CA VAL A 111 4.55 -2.57 16.45
C VAL A 111 3.96 -3.56 15.47
N VAL A 112 4.44 -4.74 15.41
CA VAL A 112 4.00 -5.64 14.35
C VAL A 112 3.37 -6.84 14.98
N VAL A 113 2.08 -6.90 14.83
CA VAL A 113 1.39 -8.04 15.36
C VAL A 113 1.61 -9.23 14.48
N ASN A 114 2.22 -10.14 15.12
CA ASN A 114 2.10 -11.51 14.72
C ASN A 114 0.96 -12.11 15.54
N PRO A 115 -0.06 -12.62 14.88
CA PRO A 115 -1.06 -13.40 15.58
C PRO A 115 -0.41 -14.67 16.16
#